data_cbf00d5fce5503b71ff23be0827df00c
#
_entry.id   cbf00d5fce5503b71ff23be0827df00c
#
_cell.length_a   1.000
_cell.length_b   1.000
_cell.length_c   1.000
_cell.angle_alpha   90.00
_cell.angle_beta   90.00
_cell.angle_gamma   90.00
#
_symmetry.space_group_name_H-M   'P 1'
#
loop_
_entity.id
_entity.type
_entity.pdbx_description
1 polymer ?
#
loop_
_entity_poly.entity_id
_entity_poly.type
_entity_poly.pdbx_seq_one_letter_code
_entity_poly.pdbx_strand_id
1 'polypeptide(L)'
;DFLSWFEDGTDQNMGRVGANRPKEDYETALRWMKEACDANGMFLSLVMPHLKNDAELEQKYGHMIRINDDVSIGTWELFSDKNRGVRTLDQWSQYDTAFDGYIYWSKIAGRNKMILDGDFIRINTYANNEEKKSVISLHTLAGGPISIADQPHTIGQDLWLYQNKELLALNQDGFVAQPLTNDPTQTNSQIWKGQTSNGEWIVGLFNRENTAQNRTIDFSSLGIVGNAKVRDL
;
A
#
# COMPACT_ATOMS: atom_id res chain seq x y z
N ASP A 1 -6.11 -7.03 14.28
CA ASP A 1 -4.67 -6.86 14.43
C ASP A 1 -4.03 -8.15 14.99
N PHE A 2 -2.71 -8.32 14.76
CA PHE A 2 -1.93 -9.47 15.24
C PHE A 2 -2.37 -10.84 14.71
N LEU A 3 -2.92 -10.89 13.51
CA LEU A 3 -3.49 -12.11 12.94
C LEU A 3 -2.44 -13.20 12.69
N SER A 4 -1.21 -12.83 12.32
CA SER A 4 -0.12 -13.79 12.11
C SER A 4 0.32 -14.54 13.38
N TRP A 5 -0.01 -14.02 14.55
CA TRP A 5 0.28 -14.71 15.82
C TRP A 5 -0.72 -15.81 16.16
N PHE A 6 -1.78 -15.91 15.39
CA PHE A 6 -2.84 -16.86 15.65
C PHE A 6 -2.41 -18.31 15.39
N GLU A 7 -1.63 -18.56 14.35
CA GLU A 7 -1.16 -19.90 14.00
C GLU A 7 0.07 -20.32 14.80
N ASP A 8 1.08 -19.47 14.88
CA ASP A 8 2.38 -19.87 15.38
C ASP A 8 2.46 -19.88 16.91
N GLY A 9 1.53 -19.21 17.57
CA GLY A 9 1.49 -19.10 19.03
C GLY A 9 2.75 -18.49 19.65
N THR A 10 3.76 -18.21 18.82
CA THR A 10 5.05 -17.67 19.25
C THR A 10 5.46 -16.52 18.36
N ASP A 11 5.59 -15.34 18.95
CA ASP A 11 6.41 -14.28 18.40
C ASP A 11 7.68 -14.18 19.29
N GLN A 12 8.75 -14.78 18.82
CA GLN A 12 10.02 -14.78 19.55
C GLN A 12 10.58 -13.37 19.74
N ASN A 13 10.30 -12.46 18.82
CA ASN A 13 10.77 -11.08 18.89
C ASN A 13 10.03 -10.27 19.97
N MET A 14 8.78 -10.61 20.22
CA MET A 14 7.94 -9.93 21.21
C MET A 14 7.81 -10.69 22.53
N GLY A 15 8.50 -11.82 22.68
CA GLY A 15 8.48 -12.64 23.90
C GLY A 15 7.09 -13.25 24.19
N ARG A 16 6.22 -13.35 23.20
CA ARG A 16 4.88 -13.93 23.36
C ARG A 16 4.90 -15.41 22.99
N VAL A 17 4.37 -16.21 23.87
CA VAL A 17 4.24 -17.66 23.69
C VAL A 17 2.77 -18.00 23.87
N GLY A 18 2.14 -18.49 22.83
CA GLY A 18 0.78 -19.03 22.86
C GLY A 18 0.77 -20.51 22.51
N ALA A 19 -0.38 -21.12 22.51
CA ALA A 19 -0.53 -22.49 22.00
C ALA A 19 -0.50 -22.48 20.47
N ASN A 20 0.25 -23.44 19.87
CA ASN A 20 0.16 -23.66 18.44
C ASN A 20 -1.28 -23.95 18.04
N ARG A 21 -1.74 -23.30 16.99
CA ARG A 21 -3.08 -23.46 16.44
C ARG A 21 -3.01 -24.17 15.08
N PRO A 22 -3.95 -25.05 14.77
CA PRO A 22 -4.08 -25.61 13.42
C PRO A 22 -4.30 -24.49 12.38
N LYS A 23 -3.83 -24.71 11.15
CA LYS A 23 -4.05 -23.78 10.03
C LYS A 23 -5.53 -23.49 9.78
N GLU A 24 -6.37 -24.47 9.98
CA GLU A 24 -7.81 -24.38 9.83
C GLU A 24 -8.44 -23.39 10.81
N ASP A 25 -7.81 -23.16 11.96
CA ASP A 25 -8.27 -22.18 12.92
C ASP A 25 -8.10 -20.74 12.38
N TYR A 26 -7.01 -20.45 11.66
CA TYR A 26 -6.81 -19.15 11.04
C TYR A 26 -7.89 -18.85 9.99
N GLU A 27 -8.14 -19.78 9.06
CA GLU A 27 -9.22 -19.63 8.09
C GLU A 27 -10.59 -19.50 8.77
N THR A 28 -10.83 -20.29 9.80
CA THR A 28 -12.09 -20.24 10.56
C THR A 28 -12.28 -18.90 11.23
N ALA A 29 -11.23 -18.31 11.81
CA ALA A 29 -11.28 -16.98 12.41
C ALA A 29 -11.56 -15.89 11.38
N LEU A 30 -10.90 -15.92 10.22
CA LEU A 30 -11.16 -14.99 9.12
C LEU A 30 -12.61 -15.10 8.62
N ARG A 31 -13.11 -16.32 8.46
CA ARG A 31 -14.49 -16.57 8.04
C ARG A 31 -15.49 -16.00 9.02
N TRP A 32 -15.33 -16.23 10.31
CA TRP A 32 -16.24 -15.68 11.33
C TRP A 32 -16.22 -14.15 11.39
N MET A 33 -15.04 -13.53 11.25
CA MET A 33 -14.94 -12.08 11.16
C MET A 33 -15.67 -11.54 9.93
N LYS A 34 -15.47 -12.20 8.77
CA LYS A 34 -16.14 -11.81 7.52
C LYS A 34 -17.66 -11.93 7.62
N GLU A 35 -18.16 -13.06 8.12
CA GLU A 35 -19.60 -13.30 8.32
C GLU A 35 -20.22 -12.23 9.25
N ALA A 36 -19.54 -11.91 10.35
CA ALA A 36 -20.00 -10.87 11.27
C ALA A 36 -19.99 -9.47 10.64
N CYS A 37 -18.96 -9.14 9.87
CA CYS A 37 -18.86 -7.86 9.17
C CYS A 37 -19.96 -7.74 8.11
N ASP A 38 -20.16 -8.76 7.30
CA ASP A 38 -21.20 -8.77 6.24
C ASP A 38 -22.60 -8.63 6.82
N ALA A 39 -22.89 -9.35 7.90
CA ALA A 39 -24.20 -9.28 8.56
C ALA A 39 -24.53 -7.90 9.13
N ASN A 40 -23.53 -7.07 9.38
CA ASN A 40 -23.66 -5.73 9.96
C ASN A 40 -23.26 -4.60 9.01
N GLY A 41 -22.99 -4.87 7.72
CA GLY A 41 -22.55 -3.88 6.76
C GLY A 41 -21.21 -3.23 7.12
N MET A 42 -20.31 -3.99 7.76
CA MET A 42 -19.02 -3.51 8.25
C MET A 42 -17.89 -3.89 7.28
N PHE A 43 -16.86 -3.06 7.25
CA PHE A 43 -15.65 -3.28 6.47
C PHE A 43 -14.61 -4.02 7.32
N LEU A 44 -13.99 -5.07 6.77
CA LEU A 44 -12.97 -5.86 7.44
C LEU A 44 -11.58 -5.50 6.94
N SER A 45 -10.79 -4.87 7.81
CA SER A 45 -9.36 -4.60 7.60
C SER A 45 -8.52 -5.57 8.42
N LEU A 46 -7.60 -6.25 7.75
CA LEU A 46 -6.73 -7.26 8.33
C LEU A 46 -5.33 -6.70 8.55
N VAL A 47 -4.88 -6.67 9.80
CA VAL A 47 -3.55 -6.20 10.17
C VAL A 47 -2.70 -7.34 10.71
N MET A 48 -1.44 -7.38 10.29
CA MET A 48 -0.52 -8.51 10.52
C MET A 48 -1.08 -9.85 10.01
N PRO A 49 -1.63 -9.92 8.79
CA PRO A 49 -2.13 -11.17 8.23
C PRO A 49 -0.97 -12.10 7.83
N HIS A 50 -1.24 -13.36 7.55
CA HIS A 50 -0.19 -14.29 7.12
C HIS A 50 0.33 -14.02 5.71
N LEU A 51 -0.52 -13.57 4.79
CA LEU A 51 -0.21 -13.32 3.38
C LEU A 51 0.41 -14.51 2.64
N LYS A 52 0.13 -15.73 3.08
CA LYS A 52 0.60 -16.96 2.44
C LYS A 52 -0.13 -17.20 1.11
N ASN A 53 0.52 -17.86 0.16
CA ASN A 53 -0.06 -18.20 -1.14
C ASN A 53 -0.68 -16.98 -1.85
N ASP A 54 0.08 -15.91 -1.97
CA ASP A 54 -0.41 -14.63 -2.54
C ASP A 54 -1.65 -14.08 -1.83
N ALA A 55 -1.69 -14.23 -0.50
CA ALA A 55 -2.78 -13.77 0.35
C ALA A 55 -4.14 -14.40 0.00
N GLU A 56 -4.15 -15.69 -0.36
CA GLU A 56 -5.35 -16.39 -0.81
C GLU A 56 -6.51 -16.30 0.20
N LEU A 57 -6.23 -16.52 1.47
CA LEU A 57 -7.25 -16.46 2.53
C LEU A 57 -7.69 -15.02 2.79
N GLU A 58 -6.75 -14.09 2.80
CA GLU A 58 -7.05 -12.68 3.01
C GLU A 58 -7.89 -12.11 1.85
N GLN A 59 -7.61 -12.51 0.60
CA GLN A 59 -8.43 -12.14 -0.55
C GLN A 59 -9.85 -12.73 -0.47
N LYS A 60 -10.00 -13.91 0.12
CA LYS A 60 -11.29 -14.58 0.29
C LYS A 60 -12.16 -13.94 1.37
N TYR A 61 -11.55 -13.47 2.45
CA TYR A 61 -12.28 -13.06 3.65
C TYR A 61 -12.12 -11.58 4.03
N GLY A 62 -11.05 -10.90 3.60
CA GLY A 62 -10.81 -9.49 3.90
C GLY A 62 -11.33 -8.54 2.83
N HIS A 63 -11.37 -7.25 3.18
CA HIS A 63 -11.60 -6.16 2.24
C HIS A 63 -10.34 -5.33 2.04
N MET A 64 -9.54 -5.20 3.10
CA MET A 64 -8.28 -4.48 3.13
C MET A 64 -7.25 -5.26 3.93
N ILE A 65 -5.99 -5.21 3.50
CA ILE A 65 -4.87 -5.87 4.17
C ILE A 65 -3.70 -4.91 4.36
N ARG A 66 -3.07 -4.96 5.52
CA ARG A 66 -1.79 -4.33 5.76
C ARG A 66 -0.68 -5.11 5.07
N ILE A 67 0.20 -4.42 4.33
CA ILE A 67 1.17 -5.04 3.41
C ILE A 67 2.64 -4.85 3.79
N ASN A 68 2.94 -4.04 4.79
CA ASN A 68 4.29 -3.71 5.23
C ASN A 68 4.35 -3.52 6.74
N ASP A 69 5.57 -3.47 7.27
CA ASP A 69 5.82 -3.17 8.67
C ASP A 69 5.37 -1.75 9.03
N ASP A 70 5.36 -1.43 10.33
CA ASP A 70 4.92 -0.14 10.81
C ASP A 70 5.79 0.99 10.25
N VAL A 71 5.14 1.92 9.56
CA VAL A 71 5.77 3.13 9.02
C VAL A 71 5.11 4.40 9.54
N SER A 72 4.10 4.28 10.39
CA SER A 72 3.31 5.37 10.96
C SER A 72 4.12 6.33 11.85
N ILE A 73 5.30 5.91 12.31
CA ILE A 73 6.24 6.81 12.98
C ILE A 73 6.90 7.78 12.01
N GLY A 74 6.77 7.54 10.70
CA GLY A 74 7.19 8.41 9.61
C GLY A 74 8.62 8.15 9.14
N THR A 75 9.19 9.14 8.48
CA THR A 75 10.47 9.19 7.79
C THR A 75 10.51 8.47 6.44
N TRP A 76 11.29 9.05 5.52
CA TRP A 76 11.50 8.48 4.19
C TRP A 76 12.15 7.11 4.23
N GLU A 77 13.02 6.88 5.22
CA GLU A 77 13.69 5.59 5.42
C GLU A 77 12.67 4.46 5.65
N LEU A 78 11.73 4.63 6.56
CA LEU A 78 10.70 3.64 6.84
C LEU A 78 9.76 3.44 5.65
N PHE A 79 9.48 4.51 4.92
CA PHE A 79 8.55 4.46 3.79
C PHE A 79 9.18 3.84 2.56
N SER A 80 10.47 4.10 2.26
CA SER A 80 11.04 3.89 0.92
C SER A 80 12.46 3.32 0.86
N ASP A 81 13.18 3.09 1.96
CA ASP A 81 14.56 2.59 1.86
C ASP A 81 14.60 1.16 1.32
N LYS A 82 15.17 1.00 0.13
CA LYS A 82 15.36 -0.30 -0.53
C LYS A 82 16.28 -1.27 0.22
N ASN A 83 17.06 -0.77 1.16
CA ASN A 83 18.03 -1.56 1.92
C ASN A 83 17.46 -2.10 3.24
N ARG A 84 16.22 -1.75 3.58
CA ARG A 84 15.61 -2.25 4.83
C ARG A 84 15.36 -3.75 4.84
N GLY A 85 15.34 -4.37 3.67
CA GLY A 85 15.26 -5.81 3.56
C GLY A 85 13.89 -6.35 3.18
N VAL A 86 13.93 -7.63 2.85
CA VAL A 86 12.77 -8.45 2.53
C VAL A 86 12.84 -9.66 3.45
N ARG A 87 11.75 -9.96 4.14
CA ARG A 87 11.61 -11.17 4.94
C ARG A 87 11.18 -12.35 4.06
N THR A 88 11.08 -13.53 4.62
CA THR A 88 10.52 -14.68 3.90
C THR A 88 9.05 -14.44 3.57
N LEU A 89 8.63 -14.89 2.37
CA LEU A 89 7.29 -14.60 1.84
C LEU A 89 6.12 -15.28 2.58
N ASP A 90 6.39 -16.01 3.63
CA ASP A 90 5.39 -16.66 4.49
C ASP A 90 5.34 -16.08 5.91
N GLN A 91 6.00 -14.95 6.11
CA GLN A 91 5.99 -14.23 7.38
C GLN A 91 5.38 -12.84 7.22
N TRP A 92 4.69 -12.39 8.24
CA TRP A 92 4.34 -10.99 8.40
C TRP A 92 5.60 -10.15 8.49
N SER A 93 5.49 -9.17 8.04
CA SER A 93 5.53 -8.31 6.89
C SER A 93 6.71 -8.72 6.01
N GLN A 94 6.44 -9.26 4.85
CA GLN A 94 7.49 -9.61 3.87
C GLN A 94 8.32 -8.40 3.46
N TYR A 95 7.74 -7.22 3.52
CA TYR A 95 8.38 -5.96 3.17
C TYR A 95 8.38 -5.00 4.35
N ASP A 96 9.54 -4.43 4.66
CA ASP A 96 9.70 -3.48 5.74
C ASP A 96 9.27 -2.06 5.36
N THR A 97 9.15 -1.77 4.06
CA THR A 97 8.73 -0.45 3.57
C THR A 97 7.38 -0.50 2.87
N ALA A 98 6.62 0.58 2.99
CA ALA A 98 5.35 0.70 2.27
C ALA A 98 5.55 0.69 0.75
N PHE A 99 6.64 1.28 0.26
CA PHE A 99 6.91 1.35 -1.17
C PHE A 99 7.08 -0.03 -1.79
N ASP A 100 7.90 -0.90 -1.17
CA ASP A 100 8.11 -2.26 -1.65
C ASP A 100 6.85 -3.12 -1.47
N GLY A 101 6.15 -2.94 -0.36
CA GLY A 101 4.88 -3.61 -0.10
C GLY A 101 3.83 -3.29 -1.17
N TYR A 102 3.64 -2.02 -1.51
CA TYR A 102 2.73 -1.62 -2.58
C TYR A 102 3.13 -2.18 -3.95
N ILE A 103 4.43 -2.16 -4.29
CA ILE A 103 4.90 -2.73 -5.56
C ILE A 103 4.57 -4.22 -5.63
N TYR A 104 5.00 -4.99 -4.65
CA TYR A 104 4.85 -6.45 -4.69
C TYR A 104 3.38 -6.89 -4.65
N TRP A 105 2.59 -6.30 -3.75
CA TRP A 105 1.19 -6.68 -3.57
C TRP A 105 0.24 -6.05 -4.59
N SER A 106 0.73 -5.16 -5.46
CA SER A 106 -0.09 -4.59 -6.55
C SER A 106 -0.80 -5.66 -7.38
N LYS A 107 -0.25 -6.86 -7.47
CA LYS A 107 -0.81 -8.00 -8.22
C LYS A 107 -2.21 -8.44 -7.74
N ILE A 108 -2.54 -8.18 -6.47
CA ILE A 108 -3.87 -8.51 -5.91
C ILE A 108 -4.78 -7.29 -5.76
N ALA A 109 -4.25 -6.09 -6.02
CA ALA A 109 -5.01 -4.85 -5.96
C ALA A 109 -5.74 -4.54 -7.27
N GLY A 110 -6.79 -3.75 -7.19
CA GLY A 110 -7.58 -3.31 -8.36
C GLY A 110 -8.97 -2.86 -7.96
N ARG A 111 -9.72 -2.32 -8.92
CA ARG A 111 -11.14 -2.00 -8.70
C ARG A 111 -11.89 -3.25 -8.27
N ASN A 112 -12.65 -3.16 -7.18
CA ASN A 112 -13.40 -4.27 -6.59
C ASN A 112 -12.54 -5.48 -6.20
N LYS A 113 -11.26 -5.27 -5.96
CA LYS A 113 -10.32 -6.25 -5.42
C LYS A 113 -9.85 -5.82 -4.04
N MET A 114 -8.76 -6.47 -3.57
CA MET A 114 -8.17 -6.15 -2.28
C MET A 114 -7.67 -4.69 -2.23
N ILE A 115 -7.98 -3.99 -1.16
CA ILE A 115 -7.38 -2.70 -0.83
C ILE A 115 -6.10 -2.95 -0.06
N LEU A 116 -5.01 -2.35 -0.52
CA LEU A 116 -3.71 -2.45 0.13
C LEU A 116 -3.53 -1.32 1.13
N ASP A 117 -3.22 -1.66 2.37
CA ASP A 117 -2.95 -0.69 3.43
C ASP A 117 -1.43 -0.57 3.66
N GLY A 118 -0.88 0.56 3.27
CA GLY A 118 0.54 0.92 3.46
C GLY A 118 0.82 1.64 4.78
N ASP A 119 -0.10 1.55 5.74
CA ASP A 119 -0.04 2.21 7.04
C ASP A 119 -0.43 3.70 7.03
N PHE A 120 -0.45 4.28 8.21
CA PHE A 120 -0.75 5.69 8.44
C PHE A 120 0.29 6.62 7.82
N ILE A 121 -0.17 7.76 7.34
CA ILE A 121 0.68 8.83 6.81
C ILE A 121 0.92 9.87 7.90
N ARG A 122 2.19 10.17 8.15
CA ARG A 122 2.62 11.18 9.09
C ARG A 122 3.53 12.19 8.38
N ILE A 123 2.90 13.11 7.68
CA ILE A 123 3.53 14.02 6.70
C ILE A 123 4.63 14.89 7.33
N ASN A 124 4.45 15.33 8.57
CA ASN A 124 5.40 16.21 9.25
C ASN A 124 6.76 15.57 9.54
N THR A 125 6.90 14.27 9.35
CA THR A 125 8.15 13.53 9.60
C THR A 125 9.06 13.42 8.38
N TYR A 126 8.57 13.75 7.21
CA TYR A 126 9.35 13.73 5.97
C TYR A 126 10.14 15.04 5.81
N ALA A 127 11.38 14.93 5.33
CA ALA A 127 12.36 16.02 5.37
C ALA A 127 12.06 17.14 4.37
N ASN A 128 11.42 16.83 3.25
CA ASN A 128 11.17 17.78 2.17
C ASN A 128 9.84 17.51 1.45
N ASN A 129 9.43 18.46 0.62
CA ASN A 129 8.15 18.39 -0.08
C ASN A 129 8.08 17.24 -1.11
N GLU A 130 9.21 16.84 -1.69
CA GLU A 130 9.22 15.76 -2.69
C GLU A 130 8.96 14.40 -2.04
N GLU A 131 9.52 14.17 -0.85
CA GLU A 131 9.18 12.99 -0.06
C GLU A 131 7.70 12.98 0.33
N LYS A 132 7.19 14.12 0.85
CA LYS A 132 5.79 14.28 1.24
C LYS A 132 4.81 14.03 0.08
N LYS A 133 5.08 14.62 -1.08
CA LYS A 133 4.31 14.37 -2.31
C LYS A 133 4.36 12.91 -2.72
N SER A 134 5.55 12.29 -2.70
CA SER A 134 5.72 10.89 -3.07
C SER A 134 4.88 9.96 -2.21
N VAL A 135 4.83 10.20 -0.90
CA VAL A 135 4.01 9.40 0.03
C VAL A 135 2.52 9.47 -0.33
N ILE A 136 1.97 10.67 -0.42
CA ILE A 136 0.55 10.86 -0.75
C ILE A 136 0.24 10.29 -2.14
N SER A 137 1.10 10.56 -3.13
CA SER A 137 0.90 10.09 -4.49
C SER A 137 0.91 8.57 -4.57
N LEU A 138 1.83 7.89 -3.87
CA LEU A 138 1.89 6.43 -3.91
C LEU A 138 0.66 5.79 -3.26
N HIS A 139 0.22 6.26 -2.08
CA HIS A 139 -1.01 5.79 -1.46
C HIS A 139 -2.22 5.97 -2.40
N THR A 140 -2.32 7.12 -3.04
CA THR A 140 -3.40 7.41 -3.99
C THR A 140 -3.34 6.50 -5.22
N LEU A 141 -2.16 6.36 -5.84
CA LEU A 141 -1.98 5.54 -7.05
C LEU A 141 -2.21 4.06 -6.77
N ALA A 142 -1.76 3.57 -5.64
CA ALA A 142 -1.98 2.18 -5.24
C ALA A 142 -3.43 1.88 -4.82
N GLY A 143 -4.30 2.90 -4.74
CA GLY A 143 -5.67 2.75 -4.27
C GLY A 143 -5.77 2.46 -2.77
N GLY A 144 -4.73 2.80 -2.02
CA GLY A 144 -4.68 2.61 -0.56
C GLY A 144 -5.45 3.67 0.21
N PRO A 145 -5.70 3.45 1.50
CA PRO A 145 -6.32 4.45 2.34
C PRO A 145 -5.37 5.64 2.58
N ILE A 146 -5.92 6.85 2.62
CA ILE A 146 -5.21 8.03 3.09
C ILE A 146 -5.52 8.19 4.57
N SER A 147 -4.82 7.43 5.40
CA SER A 147 -5.00 7.40 6.85
C SER A 147 -4.02 8.34 7.53
N ILE A 148 -4.53 9.42 8.13
CA ILE A 148 -3.71 10.52 8.67
C ILE A 148 -3.31 10.22 10.11
N ALA A 149 -2.01 10.20 10.40
CA ALA A 149 -1.44 10.13 11.75
C ALA A 149 -0.87 11.46 12.26
N ASP A 150 -0.88 12.50 11.42
CA ASP A 150 -0.55 13.84 11.88
C ASP A 150 -1.60 14.34 12.87
N GLN A 151 -1.14 15.05 13.90
CA GLN A 151 -2.03 15.73 14.83
C GLN A 151 -2.32 17.16 14.36
N PRO A 152 -3.41 17.80 14.78
CA PRO A 152 -3.76 19.15 14.35
C PRO A 152 -2.63 20.18 14.55
N HIS A 153 -1.79 20.00 15.58
CA HIS A 153 -0.67 20.88 15.86
C HIS A 153 0.63 20.50 15.12
N THR A 154 0.72 19.32 14.50
CA THR A 154 1.90 18.88 13.75
C THR A 154 1.75 19.00 12.24
N ILE A 155 0.53 18.97 11.71
CA ILE A 155 0.27 19.06 10.27
C ILE A 155 0.68 20.40 9.67
N GLY A 156 0.52 21.49 10.43
CA GLY A 156 1.01 22.83 10.11
C GLY A 156 0.73 23.27 8.67
N GLN A 157 1.80 23.67 7.97
CA GLN A 157 1.73 24.14 6.59
C GLN A 157 1.56 23.01 5.55
N ASP A 158 1.62 21.75 5.97
CA ASP A 158 1.54 20.58 5.07
C ASP A 158 0.10 20.15 4.77
N LEU A 159 -0.90 20.79 5.39
CA LEU A 159 -2.32 20.47 5.22
C LEU A 159 -2.77 20.48 3.76
N TRP A 160 -2.18 21.30 2.91
CA TRP A 160 -2.50 21.38 1.48
C TRP A 160 -2.30 20.06 0.74
N LEU A 161 -1.38 19.21 1.19
CA LEU A 161 -1.13 17.89 0.60
C LEU A 161 -2.35 16.97 0.77
N TYR A 162 -2.96 16.99 1.95
CA TYR A 162 -4.19 16.24 2.22
C TYR A 162 -5.44 16.88 1.61
N GLN A 163 -5.35 18.12 1.17
CA GLN A 163 -6.46 18.87 0.55
C GLN A 163 -6.38 18.91 -0.97
N ASN A 164 -5.44 18.19 -1.59
CA ASN A 164 -5.36 18.11 -3.05
C ASN A 164 -6.60 17.39 -3.60
N LYS A 165 -7.52 18.17 -4.17
CA LYS A 165 -8.82 17.67 -4.64
C LYS A 165 -8.71 16.68 -5.77
N GLU A 166 -7.68 16.78 -6.61
CA GLU A 166 -7.48 15.86 -7.73
C GLU A 166 -7.00 14.49 -7.25
N LEU A 167 -6.04 14.45 -6.33
CA LEU A 167 -5.63 13.19 -5.71
C LEU A 167 -6.76 12.54 -4.90
N LEU A 168 -7.53 13.34 -4.14
CA LEU A 168 -8.69 12.83 -3.41
C LEU A 168 -9.78 12.30 -4.36
N ALA A 169 -9.99 12.95 -5.51
CA ALA A 169 -10.94 12.47 -6.51
C ALA A 169 -10.52 11.11 -7.09
N LEU A 170 -9.22 10.87 -7.32
CA LEU A 170 -8.73 9.57 -7.74
C LEU A 170 -9.02 8.50 -6.69
N ASN A 171 -8.74 8.79 -5.42
CA ASN A 171 -9.03 7.87 -4.33
C ASN A 171 -10.54 7.55 -4.24
N GLN A 172 -11.41 8.55 -4.38
CA GLN A 172 -12.86 8.39 -4.39
C GLN A 172 -13.41 7.68 -5.64
N ASP A 173 -12.72 7.79 -6.76
CA ASP A 173 -13.05 7.05 -8.01
C ASP A 173 -12.81 5.51 -7.84
N GLY A 174 -12.17 5.08 -6.77
CA GLY A 174 -11.67 3.71 -6.62
C GLY A 174 -10.57 3.40 -7.64
N PHE A 175 -9.81 4.43 -8.02
CA PHE A 175 -8.69 4.31 -8.92
C PHE A 175 -7.58 3.46 -8.30
N VAL A 176 -7.03 2.54 -9.08
CA VAL A 176 -5.88 1.73 -8.69
C VAL A 176 -4.95 1.62 -9.89
N ALA A 177 -3.79 2.24 -9.81
CA ALA A 177 -2.71 2.06 -10.76
C ALA A 177 -1.93 0.76 -10.50
N GLN A 178 -1.15 0.35 -11.49
CA GLN A 178 -0.22 -0.76 -11.40
C GLN A 178 1.19 -0.29 -11.72
N PRO A 179 2.23 -0.76 -11.02
CA PRO A 179 3.61 -0.54 -11.43
C PRO A 179 3.90 -1.32 -12.71
N LEU A 180 4.91 -0.91 -13.47
CA LEU A 180 5.29 -1.64 -14.69
C LEU A 180 5.84 -3.05 -14.39
N THR A 181 6.27 -3.30 -13.17
CA THR A 181 6.63 -4.61 -12.64
C THR A 181 6.33 -4.65 -11.14
N ASN A 182 5.89 -5.78 -10.63
CA ASN A 182 5.67 -6.01 -9.21
C ASN A 182 6.91 -6.56 -8.47
N ASP A 183 8.07 -6.45 -9.09
CA ASP A 183 9.37 -6.76 -8.47
C ASP A 183 10.01 -5.45 -7.94
N PRO A 184 10.07 -5.24 -6.61
CA PRO A 184 10.62 -4.03 -6.03
C PRO A 184 12.10 -3.78 -6.34
N THR A 185 12.83 -4.81 -6.75
CA THR A 185 14.26 -4.69 -7.08
C THR A 185 14.51 -4.04 -8.44
N GLN A 186 13.50 -4.00 -9.30
CA GLN A 186 13.60 -3.45 -10.63
C GLN A 186 13.25 -1.96 -10.66
N THR A 187 14.01 -1.18 -11.41
CA THR A 187 13.80 0.27 -11.55
C THR A 187 12.41 0.61 -12.11
N ASN A 188 11.89 -0.21 -13.01
CA ASN A 188 10.56 -0.02 -13.61
C ASN A 188 9.40 -0.17 -12.62
N SER A 189 9.64 -0.73 -11.45
CA SER A 189 8.65 -0.77 -10.37
C SER A 189 8.31 0.63 -9.82
N GLN A 190 9.14 1.63 -10.11
CA GLN A 190 8.93 3.02 -9.73
C GLN A 190 8.10 3.82 -10.76
N ILE A 191 7.64 3.17 -11.83
CA ILE A 191 6.75 3.74 -12.85
C ILE A 191 5.38 3.08 -12.72
N TRP A 192 4.38 3.87 -12.42
CA TRP A 192 3.00 3.41 -12.20
C TRP A 192 2.06 3.95 -13.26
N LYS A 193 1.08 3.18 -13.67
CA LYS A 193 0.06 3.60 -14.63
C LYS A 193 -1.30 3.00 -14.32
N GLY A 194 -2.34 3.75 -14.62
CA GLY A 194 -3.73 3.30 -14.48
C GLY A 194 -4.69 4.21 -15.23
N GLN A 195 -5.92 3.76 -15.38
CA GLN A 195 -7.00 4.56 -15.97
C GLN A 195 -8.08 4.84 -14.93
N THR A 196 -8.56 6.07 -14.94
CA THR A 196 -9.74 6.46 -14.18
C THR A 196 -11.01 5.83 -14.78
N SER A 197 -12.13 5.94 -14.08
CA SER A 197 -13.41 5.40 -14.56
C SER A 197 -13.87 6.04 -15.88
N ASN A 198 -13.43 7.28 -16.18
CA ASN A 198 -13.72 7.98 -17.43
C ASN A 198 -12.66 7.82 -18.53
N GLY A 199 -11.65 6.96 -18.31
CA GLY A 199 -10.64 6.57 -19.30
C GLY A 199 -9.40 7.48 -19.38
N GLU A 200 -9.26 8.46 -18.50
CA GLU A 200 -8.03 9.27 -18.43
C GLU A 200 -6.86 8.45 -17.89
N TRP A 201 -5.70 8.59 -18.50
CA TRP A 201 -4.47 7.98 -18.01
C TRP A 201 -3.85 8.80 -16.90
N ILE A 202 -3.52 8.11 -15.81
CA ILE A 202 -2.72 8.66 -14.71
C ILE A 202 -1.40 7.87 -14.67
N VAL A 203 -0.30 8.60 -14.62
CA VAL A 203 1.06 8.05 -14.56
C VAL A 203 1.79 8.61 -13.36
N GLY A 204 2.35 7.74 -12.54
CA GLY A 204 3.25 8.09 -11.44
C GLY A 204 4.69 7.75 -11.79
N LEU A 205 5.58 8.72 -11.64
CA LEU A 205 7.02 8.57 -11.86
C LEU A 205 7.73 8.86 -10.55
N PHE A 206 8.23 7.81 -9.88
CA PHE A 206 8.89 7.94 -8.60
C PHE A 206 10.41 7.84 -8.71
N ASN A 207 11.08 8.48 -7.78
CA ASN A 207 12.52 8.38 -7.60
C ASN A 207 12.83 8.10 -6.13
N ARG A 208 13.36 6.91 -5.84
CA ARG A 208 13.78 6.48 -4.49
C ARG A 208 15.25 6.71 -4.24
N GLU A 209 15.99 7.22 -5.24
CA GLU A 209 17.41 7.48 -5.14
C GLU A 209 17.68 8.87 -4.55
N ASN A 210 18.86 9.03 -3.93
CA ASN A 210 19.30 10.33 -3.41
C ASN A 210 19.79 11.30 -4.50
N THR A 211 19.79 10.86 -5.76
CA THR A 211 20.18 11.64 -6.93
C THR A 211 19.06 11.65 -7.95
N ALA A 212 18.99 12.72 -8.74
CA ALA A 212 18.02 12.83 -9.84
C ALA A 212 18.15 11.67 -10.82
N GLN A 213 17.03 11.09 -11.19
CA GLN A 213 16.94 9.95 -12.10
C GLN A 213 15.91 10.23 -13.20
N ASN A 214 16.23 9.80 -14.41
CA ASN A 214 15.25 9.83 -15.49
C ASN A 214 14.31 8.61 -15.37
N ARG A 215 13.01 8.86 -15.52
CA ARG A 215 11.98 7.83 -15.66
C ARG A 215 11.21 8.11 -16.95
N THR A 216 11.04 7.10 -17.77
CA THR A 216 10.38 7.25 -19.08
C THR A 216 9.26 6.23 -19.21
N ILE A 217 8.12 6.68 -19.70
CA ILE A 217 7.03 5.83 -20.16
C ILE A 217 6.73 6.16 -21.61
N ASP A 218 6.60 5.11 -22.41
CA ASP A 218 6.21 5.27 -23.82
C ASP A 218 4.67 5.35 -23.91
N PHE A 219 4.15 6.41 -24.51
CA PHE A 219 2.72 6.58 -24.71
C PHE A 219 2.08 5.48 -25.55
N SER A 220 2.83 4.88 -26.48
CA SER A 220 2.35 3.73 -27.23
C SER A 220 2.02 2.54 -26.30
N SER A 221 2.77 2.38 -25.20
CA SER A 221 2.51 1.36 -24.19
C SER A 221 1.21 1.60 -23.40
N LEU A 222 0.64 2.80 -23.49
CA LEU A 222 -0.65 3.18 -22.94
C LEU A 222 -1.77 3.12 -23.99
N GLY A 223 -1.47 2.72 -25.22
CA GLY A 223 -2.40 2.76 -26.33
C GLY A 223 -2.72 4.19 -26.82
N ILE A 224 -1.91 5.19 -26.44
CA ILE A 224 -2.07 6.57 -26.87
C ILE A 224 -1.35 6.74 -28.22
N VAL A 225 -2.13 7.08 -29.24
CA VAL A 225 -1.63 7.33 -30.60
C VAL A 225 -1.76 8.81 -30.92
N GLY A 226 -0.67 9.44 -31.37
CA GLY A 226 -0.62 10.85 -31.69
C GLY A 226 -0.26 11.76 -30.52
N ASN A 227 -0.75 13.00 -30.53
CA ASN A 227 -0.45 13.99 -29.49
C ASN A 227 -1.32 13.80 -28.25
N ALA A 228 -0.70 13.77 -27.09
CA ALA A 228 -1.38 13.77 -25.80
C ALA A 228 -1.17 15.10 -25.07
N LYS A 229 -2.19 15.56 -24.37
CA LYS A 229 -2.06 16.68 -23.43
C LYS A 229 -1.66 16.09 -22.06
N VAL A 230 -0.53 16.54 -21.56
CA VAL A 230 0.00 16.11 -20.26
C VAL A 230 -0.01 17.29 -19.29
N ARG A 231 -0.33 17.03 -18.04
CA ARG A 231 -0.21 18.00 -16.93
C ARG A 231 0.27 17.30 -15.67
N ASP A 232 0.87 18.05 -14.78
CA ASP A 232 1.21 17.64 -13.41
C ASP A 232 -0.01 17.85 -12.50
N LEU A 233 -0.21 16.93 -11.53
CA LEU A 233 -1.32 16.95 -10.57
C LEU A 233 -0.91 17.55 -9.23
#